data_ca2db2868e4b6f8164b1c1a7442d9ba7
#
_entry.id   ca2db2868e4b6f8164b1c1a7442d9ba7
#
_cell.length_a   1.000
_cell.length_b   1.000
_cell.length_c   1.000
_cell.angle_alpha   90.00
_cell.angle_beta   90.00
_cell.angle_gamma   90.00
#
_symmetry.space_group_name_H-M   'P 1'
#
loop_
_entity.id
_entity.type
_entity.pdbx_description
1 polymer ?
#
loop_
_entity_poly.entity_id
_entity_poly.type
_entity_poly.pdbx_seq_one_letter_code
_entity_poly.pdbx_strand_id
1 'polypeptide(L)'
;RTLFIAPQARHDLPQDCRVVDVPPLLRQLIVAAMRIAPDYPPGGRDERVMELILDELRVLPILALHVPQPVDPRLAALCRSLRAEPAADWSLGDAARRLGVSPRTLTRAFQRETGLSFVQWLRRMRLLASLDALAAGHSILEVALDLGYDSQSAFSAMFRRTLGVSPSLYFGRGAAYGVAEGD
;
A
#
# COMPACT_ATOMS: atom_id res chain seq x y z
N ARG A 1 4.29 -10.74 -6.97
CA ARG A 1 4.94 -10.53 -8.30
C ARG A 1 5.21 -9.04 -8.47
N THR A 2 6.38 -8.68 -8.97
CA THR A 2 6.81 -7.29 -9.11
C THR A 2 6.94 -6.97 -10.60
N LEU A 3 6.40 -5.81 -11.00
CA LEU A 3 6.57 -5.24 -12.33
C LEU A 3 7.51 -4.04 -12.20
N PHE A 4 8.59 -4.04 -12.98
CA PHE A 4 9.51 -2.90 -13.10
C PHE A 4 9.22 -2.19 -14.41
N ILE A 5 8.99 -0.89 -14.34
CA ILE A 5 8.76 -0.04 -15.51
C ILE A 5 9.91 0.94 -15.60
N ALA A 6 10.54 1.00 -16.78
CA ALA A 6 11.60 1.96 -17.00
C ALA A 6 11.02 3.39 -16.93
N PRO A 7 11.72 4.34 -16.27
CA PRO A 7 11.22 5.74 -16.15
C PRO A 7 10.96 6.40 -17.50
N GLN A 8 11.63 5.93 -18.56
CA GLN A 8 11.53 6.44 -19.92
C GLN A 8 10.38 5.81 -20.73
N ALA A 9 9.76 4.73 -20.22
CA ALA A 9 8.71 4.02 -20.94
C ALA A 9 7.51 4.93 -21.22
N ARG A 10 7.22 5.86 -20.29
CA ARG A 10 6.14 6.82 -20.45
C ARG A 10 6.31 8.02 -19.52
N HIS A 11 6.13 9.24 -20.06
CA HIS A 11 6.33 10.47 -19.30
C HIS A 11 5.15 10.88 -18.42
N ASP A 12 3.96 10.33 -18.67
CA ASP A 12 2.72 10.64 -17.98
C ASP A 12 2.38 9.68 -16.82
N LEU A 13 3.30 8.77 -16.49
CA LEU A 13 3.17 7.90 -15.33
C LEU A 13 3.53 8.65 -14.03
N PRO A 14 2.85 8.32 -12.92
CA PRO A 14 3.16 8.89 -11.61
C PRO A 14 4.63 8.68 -11.21
N GLN A 15 5.31 9.74 -10.80
CA GLN A 15 6.70 9.71 -10.35
C GLN A 15 6.83 9.43 -8.84
N ASP A 16 5.74 9.54 -8.10
CA ASP A 16 5.68 9.33 -6.65
C ASP A 16 5.21 7.90 -6.33
N CYS A 17 5.64 7.38 -5.17
CA CYS A 17 5.22 6.08 -4.66
C CYS A 17 3.73 6.11 -4.33
N ARG A 18 2.94 5.27 -4.98
CA ARG A 18 1.49 5.18 -4.83
C ARG A 18 1.05 3.74 -4.65
N VAL A 19 0.02 3.54 -3.84
CA VAL A 19 -0.70 2.27 -3.79
C VAL A 19 -1.93 2.40 -4.68
N VAL A 20 -2.10 1.45 -5.57
CA VAL A 20 -3.20 1.40 -6.53
C VAL A 20 -3.95 0.08 -6.39
N ASP A 21 -5.27 0.10 -6.62
CA ASP A 21 -6.02 -1.13 -6.78
C ASP A 21 -5.76 -1.69 -8.19
N VAL A 22 -5.41 -2.96 -8.28
CA VAL A 22 -5.10 -3.62 -9.56
C VAL A 22 -6.35 -4.31 -10.09
N PRO A 23 -7.05 -3.72 -11.08
CA PRO A 23 -8.26 -4.31 -11.65
C PRO A 23 -8.00 -5.67 -12.29
N PRO A 24 -9.02 -6.51 -12.48
CA PRO A 24 -8.87 -7.82 -13.08
C PRO A 24 -8.19 -7.77 -14.46
N LEU A 25 -8.49 -6.77 -15.28
CA LEU A 25 -7.88 -6.59 -16.59
C LEU A 25 -6.36 -6.39 -16.48
N LEU A 26 -5.92 -5.42 -15.68
CA LEU A 26 -4.49 -5.15 -15.49
C LEU A 26 -3.75 -6.36 -14.92
N ARG A 27 -4.37 -7.09 -13.99
CA ARG A 27 -3.81 -8.33 -13.45
C ARG A 27 -3.55 -9.37 -14.57
N GLN A 28 -4.52 -9.59 -15.46
CA GLN A 28 -4.37 -10.54 -16.56
C GLN A 28 -3.31 -10.08 -17.57
N LEU A 29 -3.23 -8.79 -17.84
CA LEU A 29 -2.20 -8.21 -18.69
C LEU A 29 -0.80 -8.42 -18.10
N ILE A 30 -0.61 -8.20 -16.80
CA ILE A 30 0.67 -8.45 -16.11
C ILE A 30 1.06 -9.93 -16.17
N VAL A 31 0.09 -10.85 -16.01
CA VAL A 31 0.35 -12.30 -16.15
C VAL A 31 0.73 -12.65 -17.60
N ALA A 32 0.06 -12.06 -18.59
CA ALA A 32 0.39 -12.26 -19.99
C ALA A 32 1.80 -11.71 -20.33
N ALA A 33 2.15 -10.55 -19.79
CA ALA A 33 3.46 -9.91 -20.01
C ALA A 33 4.63 -10.77 -19.52
N MET A 34 4.44 -11.61 -18.48
CA MET A 34 5.49 -12.53 -18.01
C MET A 34 5.93 -13.58 -19.03
N ARG A 35 5.14 -13.78 -20.10
CA ARG A 35 5.43 -14.72 -21.19
C ARG A 35 5.97 -14.04 -22.45
N ILE A 36 6.06 -12.71 -22.43
CA ILE A 36 6.56 -11.90 -23.54
C ILE A 36 8.08 -11.85 -23.47
N ALA A 37 8.76 -12.15 -24.56
CA ALA A 37 10.21 -12.01 -24.66
C ALA A 37 10.62 -10.53 -24.61
N PRO A 38 11.78 -10.16 -24.00
CA PRO A 38 12.20 -8.77 -23.88
C PRO A 38 12.39 -8.06 -25.24
N ASP A 39 12.67 -8.81 -26.29
CA ASP A 39 12.97 -8.36 -27.65
C ASP A 39 11.79 -8.54 -28.61
N TYR A 40 10.56 -8.35 -28.13
CA TYR A 40 9.36 -8.50 -28.97
C TYR A 40 9.34 -7.51 -30.14
N PRO A 41 8.85 -7.94 -31.32
CA PRO A 41 8.82 -7.10 -32.51
C PRO A 41 7.84 -5.91 -32.35
N PRO A 42 8.23 -4.71 -32.82
CA PRO A 42 7.34 -3.55 -32.79
C PRO A 42 6.11 -3.74 -33.68
N GLY A 43 4.99 -3.10 -33.32
CA GLY A 43 3.70 -3.18 -33.99
C GLY A 43 2.92 -4.47 -33.73
N GLY A 44 3.51 -5.40 -32.96
CA GLY A 44 2.94 -6.70 -32.67
C GLY A 44 1.89 -6.72 -31.56
N ARG A 45 1.34 -7.91 -31.30
CA ARG A 45 0.43 -8.16 -30.16
C ARG A 45 1.09 -7.84 -28.82
N ASP A 46 2.35 -8.20 -28.65
CA ASP A 46 3.06 -8.13 -27.40
C ASP A 46 3.35 -6.67 -27.02
N GLU A 47 3.71 -5.83 -27.98
CA GLU A 47 3.79 -4.39 -27.78
C GLU A 47 2.46 -3.80 -27.31
N ARG A 48 1.34 -4.16 -27.98
CA ARG A 48 0.01 -3.68 -27.56
C ARG A 48 -0.38 -4.12 -26.15
N VAL A 49 0.06 -5.29 -25.70
CA VAL A 49 -0.14 -5.74 -24.31
C VAL A 49 0.65 -4.84 -23.35
N MET A 50 1.90 -4.52 -23.68
CA MET A 50 2.74 -3.63 -22.87
C MET A 50 2.18 -2.20 -22.83
N GLU A 51 1.77 -1.65 -23.97
CA GLU A 51 1.11 -0.34 -24.07
C GLU A 51 -0.16 -0.28 -23.23
N LEU A 52 -1.00 -1.32 -23.30
CA LEU A 52 -2.24 -1.38 -22.53
C LEU A 52 -1.97 -1.45 -21.01
N ILE A 53 -0.91 -2.14 -20.58
CA ILE A 53 -0.48 -2.12 -19.17
C ILE A 53 -0.16 -0.68 -18.73
N LEU A 54 0.57 0.08 -19.54
CA LEU A 54 0.92 1.47 -19.25
C LEU A 54 -0.31 2.37 -19.22
N ASP A 55 -1.27 2.17 -20.14
CA ASP A 55 -2.54 2.90 -20.14
C ASP A 55 -3.38 2.61 -18.89
N GLU A 56 -3.52 1.34 -18.51
CA GLU A 56 -4.23 0.95 -17.29
C GLU A 56 -3.59 1.58 -16.04
N LEU A 57 -2.25 1.55 -15.93
CA LEU A 57 -1.53 2.15 -14.81
C LEU A 57 -1.75 3.65 -14.68
N ARG A 58 -1.89 4.36 -15.80
CA ARG A 58 -2.15 5.81 -15.83
C ARG A 58 -3.51 6.17 -15.25
N VAL A 59 -4.54 5.39 -15.54
CA VAL A 59 -5.93 5.66 -15.15
C VAL A 59 -6.33 5.06 -13.81
N LEU A 60 -5.42 4.31 -13.16
CA LEU A 60 -5.73 3.69 -11.87
C LEU A 60 -6.16 4.71 -10.83
N PRO A 61 -7.28 4.47 -10.14
CA PRO A 61 -7.64 5.28 -8.99
C PRO A 61 -6.54 5.15 -7.94
N ILE A 62 -5.95 6.29 -7.57
CA ILE A 62 -4.96 6.36 -6.51
C ILE A 62 -5.71 6.04 -5.21
N LEU A 63 -5.43 4.89 -4.64
CA LEU A 63 -5.77 4.69 -3.24
C LEU A 63 -4.89 5.69 -2.47
N ALA A 64 -5.51 6.63 -1.77
CA ALA A 64 -4.80 7.66 -1.00
C ALA A 64 -4.07 7.05 0.22
N LEU A 65 -3.32 5.96 -0.03
CA LEU A 65 -2.58 5.17 0.95
C LEU A 65 -1.12 5.60 1.09
N HIS A 66 -0.71 6.65 0.36
CA HIS A 66 0.59 7.24 0.59
C HIS A 66 0.74 7.66 2.05
N VAL A 67 1.80 7.19 2.71
CA VAL A 67 2.20 7.60 4.05
C VAL A 67 3.30 8.65 3.90
N PRO A 68 2.95 9.94 3.92
CA PRO A 68 3.92 11.00 3.73
C PRO A 68 5.04 10.92 4.76
N GLN A 69 6.29 11.13 4.31
CA GLN A 69 7.44 11.20 5.20
C GLN A 69 7.65 12.66 5.61
N PRO A 70 7.72 12.96 6.91
CA PRO A 70 8.08 14.30 7.35
C PRO A 70 9.54 14.62 7.00
N VAL A 71 9.81 15.88 6.69
CA VAL A 71 11.16 16.39 6.41
C VAL A 71 11.92 16.67 7.70
N ASP A 72 11.24 17.08 8.77
CA ASP A 72 11.86 17.29 10.09
C ASP A 72 12.52 16.00 10.59
N PRO A 73 13.85 15.98 10.88
CA PRO A 73 14.57 14.76 11.25
C PRO A 73 14.04 14.09 12.54
N ARG A 74 13.54 14.86 13.49
CA ARG A 74 13.00 14.35 14.77
C ARG A 74 11.67 13.66 14.52
N LEU A 75 10.81 14.28 13.70
CA LEU A 75 9.53 13.72 13.31
C LEU A 75 9.71 12.49 12.42
N ALA A 76 10.68 12.51 11.51
CA ALA A 76 11.05 11.36 10.70
C ALA A 76 11.57 10.19 11.53
N ALA A 77 12.36 10.46 12.58
CA ALA A 77 12.83 9.45 13.53
C ALA A 77 11.66 8.81 14.30
N LEU A 78 10.69 9.62 14.76
CA LEU A 78 9.46 9.11 15.37
C LEU A 78 8.69 8.21 14.39
N CYS A 79 8.50 8.63 13.14
CA CYS A 79 7.81 7.83 12.13
C CYS A 79 8.51 6.49 11.85
N ARG A 80 9.85 6.43 11.90
CA ARG A 80 10.59 5.17 11.81
C ARG A 80 10.32 4.26 13.00
N SER A 81 10.30 4.80 14.24
CA SER A 81 9.96 4.00 15.44
C SER A 81 8.53 3.45 15.36
N LEU A 82 7.56 4.26 14.91
CA LEU A 82 6.17 3.81 14.71
C LEU A 82 6.05 2.66 13.71
N ARG A 83 6.88 2.65 12.68
CA ARG A 83 6.92 1.55 11.69
C ARG A 83 7.61 0.30 12.22
N ALA A 84 8.63 0.46 13.05
CA ALA A 84 9.35 -0.67 13.65
C ALA A 84 8.48 -1.42 14.67
N GLU A 85 7.56 -0.72 15.33
CA GLU A 85 6.68 -1.28 16.37
C GLU A 85 5.21 -0.94 16.09
N PRO A 86 4.60 -1.48 15.01
CA PRO A 86 3.24 -1.13 14.60
C PRO A 86 2.17 -1.58 15.59
N ALA A 87 2.43 -2.65 16.36
CA ALA A 87 1.53 -3.18 17.38
C ALA A 87 1.50 -2.34 18.66
N ALA A 88 2.52 -1.55 18.92
CA ALA A 88 2.59 -0.77 20.16
C ALA A 88 1.40 0.22 20.27
N ASP A 89 0.90 0.39 21.48
CA ASP A 89 -0.21 1.31 21.76
C ASP A 89 0.29 2.77 21.73
N TRP A 90 0.48 3.28 20.53
CA TRP A 90 0.95 4.62 20.28
C TRP A 90 -0.17 5.65 20.45
N SER A 91 -0.23 6.28 21.60
CA SER A 91 -1.05 7.48 21.78
C SER A 91 -0.33 8.74 21.27
N LEU A 92 -1.12 9.77 20.93
CA LEU A 92 -0.57 11.10 20.60
C LEU A 92 0.26 11.66 21.77
N GLY A 93 -0.16 11.36 23.04
CA GLY A 93 0.55 11.80 24.24
C GLY A 93 1.91 11.13 24.37
N ASP A 94 2.02 9.82 24.11
CA ASP A 94 3.28 9.07 24.17
C ASP A 94 4.26 9.55 23.10
N ALA A 95 3.77 9.72 21.88
CA ALA A 95 4.56 10.26 20.78
C ALA A 95 5.08 11.68 21.07
N ALA A 96 4.24 12.54 21.66
CA ALA A 96 4.62 13.90 22.05
C ALA A 96 5.68 13.90 23.17
N ARG A 97 5.50 13.05 24.19
CA ARG A 97 6.49 12.88 25.28
C ARG A 97 7.85 12.42 24.75
N ARG A 98 7.87 11.49 23.82
CA ARG A 98 9.11 10.98 23.22
C ARG A 98 9.89 12.06 22.47
N LEU A 99 9.20 13.03 21.88
CA LEU A 99 9.81 14.19 21.23
C LEU A 99 10.09 15.37 22.16
N GLY A 100 9.62 15.31 23.42
CA GLY A 100 9.74 16.43 24.38
C GLY A 100 8.91 17.65 23.97
N VAL A 101 7.74 17.43 23.35
CA VAL A 101 6.84 18.49 22.91
C VAL A 101 5.42 18.28 23.46
N SER A 102 4.57 19.31 23.39
CA SER A 102 3.16 19.15 23.74
C SER A 102 2.39 18.37 22.65
N PRO A 103 1.28 17.66 22.98
CA PRO A 103 0.42 17.02 22.00
C PRO A 103 -0.09 17.99 20.92
N ARG A 104 -0.38 19.24 21.29
CA ARG A 104 -0.79 20.31 20.37
C ARG A 104 0.32 20.63 19.35
N THR A 105 1.56 20.73 19.83
CA THR A 105 2.74 20.98 18.97
C THR A 105 2.94 19.84 17.99
N LEU A 106 2.85 18.59 18.46
CA LEU A 106 2.98 17.40 17.61
C LEU A 106 1.88 17.34 16.55
N THR A 107 0.61 17.60 16.92
CA THR A 107 -0.52 17.64 15.98
C THR A 107 -0.27 18.64 14.85
N ARG A 108 0.19 19.86 15.20
CA ARG A 108 0.49 20.90 14.19
C ARG A 108 1.66 20.51 13.28
N ALA A 109 2.71 19.89 13.85
CA ALA A 109 3.85 19.43 13.08
C ALA A 109 3.44 18.32 12.07
N PHE A 110 2.69 17.31 12.52
CA PHE A 110 2.18 16.27 11.63
C PHE A 110 1.34 16.86 10.50
N GLN A 111 0.36 17.73 10.82
CA GLN A 111 -0.50 18.33 9.82
C GLN A 111 0.28 19.17 8.82
N ARG A 112 1.26 19.95 9.27
CA ARG A 112 2.08 20.80 8.38
C ARG A 112 2.97 19.96 7.44
N GLU A 113 3.60 18.91 7.97
CA GLU A 113 4.62 18.16 7.23
C GLU A 113 4.07 17.00 6.40
N THR A 114 2.94 16.44 6.83
CA THR A 114 2.36 15.25 6.20
C THR A 114 0.97 15.47 5.61
N GLY A 115 0.32 16.59 5.91
CA GLY A 115 -1.09 16.82 5.57
C GLY A 115 -2.07 15.94 6.35
N LEU A 116 -1.59 15.13 7.30
CA LEU A 116 -2.39 14.17 8.07
C LEU A 116 -2.32 14.46 9.56
N SER A 117 -3.38 14.10 10.28
CA SER A 117 -3.27 13.97 11.74
C SER A 117 -2.41 12.74 12.10
N PHE A 118 -1.85 12.74 13.31
CA PHE A 118 -1.08 11.60 13.84
C PHE A 118 -1.85 10.26 13.72
N VAL A 119 -3.14 10.27 14.10
CA VAL A 119 -3.99 9.07 14.03
C VAL A 119 -4.24 8.61 12.59
N GLN A 120 -4.46 9.54 11.67
CA GLN A 120 -4.63 9.21 10.24
C GLN A 120 -3.35 8.64 9.65
N TRP A 121 -2.20 9.22 10.00
CA TRP A 121 -0.89 8.75 9.56
C TRP A 121 -0.62 7.32 10.09
N LEU A 122 -0.85 7.08 11.37
CA LEU A 122 -0.67 5.77 12.01
C LEU A 122 -1.58 4.69 11.38
N ARG A 123 -2.85 5.03 11.15
CA ARG A 123 -3.80 4.12 10.47
C ARG A 123 -3.36 3.76 9.06
N ARG A 124 -2.90 4.74 8.28
CA ARG A 124 -2.40 4.49 6.92
C ARG A 124 -1.14 3.62 6.93
N MET A 125 -0.23 3.88 7.85
CA MET A 125 0.99 3.10 8.03
C MET A 125 0.66 1.63 8.36
N ARG A 126 -0.22 1.39 9.33
CA ARG A 126 -0.69 0.04 9.68
C ARG A 126 -1.40 -0.64 8.51
N LEU A 127 -2.20 0.09 7.76
CA LEU A 127 -2.88 -0.46 6.58
C LEU A 127 -1.87 -0.90 5.51
N LEU A 128 -0.85 -0.10 5.19
CA LEU A 128 0.18 -0.51 4.24
C LEU A 128 0.93 -1.75 4.71
N ALA A 129 1.36 -1.79 5.97
CA ALA A 129 1.99 -2.97 6.53
C ALA A 129 1.10 -4.23 6.45
N SER A 130 -0.23 -4.05 6.62
CA SER A 130 -1.19 -5.16 6.47
C SER A 130 -1.28 -5.69 5.05
N LEU A 131 -1.18 -4.85 4.04
CA LEU A 131 -1.24 -5.28 2.64
C LEU A 131 -0.05 -6.17 2.28
N ASP A 132 1.15 -5.82 2.74
CA ASP A 132 2.36 -6.62 2.52
C ASP A 132 2.25 -7.99 3.22
N ALA A 133 1.84 -8.01 4.49
CA ALA A 133 1.70 -9.24 5.26
C ALA A 133 0.61 -10.17 4.69
N LEU A 134 -0.56 -9.63 4.35
CA LEU A 134 -1.65 -10.41 3.74
C LEU A 134 -1.28 -10.93 2.34
N ALA A 135 -0.53 -10.14 1.55
CA ALA A 135 -0.01 -10.58 0.26
C ALA A 135 1.04 -11.70 0.39
N ALA A 136 1.79 -11.72 1.50
CA ALA A 136 2.72 -12.80 1.86
C ALA A 136 2.02 -14.07 2.37
N GLY A 137 0.68 -14.04 2.55
CA GLY A 137 -0.12 -15.22 2.94
C GLY A 137 -0.40 -15.33 4.44
N HIS A 138 -0.04 -14.34 5.26
CA HIS A 138 -0.40 -14.33 6.67
C HIS A 138 -1.92 -14.26 6.86
N SER A 139 -2.43 -14.90 7.90
CA SER A 139 -3.86 -14.86 8.20
C SER A 139 -4.33 -13.47 8.64
N ILE A 140 -5.60 -13.17 8.40
CA ILE A 140 -6.17 -11.86 8.78
C ILE A 140 -6.09 -11.64 10.29
N LEU A 141 -6.20 -12.72 11.09
CA LEU A 141 -6.10 -12.63 12.56
C LEU A 141 -4.68 -12.31 13.01
N GLU A 142 -3.67 -13.03 12.49
CA GLU A 142 -2.26 -12.73 12.77
C GLU A 142 -1.92 -11.29 12.43
N VAL A 143 -2.23 -10.85 11.21
CA VAL A 143 -1.99 -9.48 10.77
C VAL A 143 -2.70 -8.45 11.66
N ALA A 144 -3.93 -8.73 12.10
CA ALA A 144 -4.64 -7.84 13.01
C ALA A 144 -3.88 -7.67 14.34
N LEU A 145 -3.45 -8.78 14.94
CA LEU A 145 -2.71 -8.77 16.22
C LEU A 145 -1.34 -8.12 16.08
N ASP A 146 -0.60 -8.43 15.02
CA ASP A 146 0.73 -7.86 14.72
C ASP A 146 0.70 -6.35 14.47
N LEU A 147 -0.47 -5.80 14.12
CA LEU A 147 -0.69 -4.38 13.93
C LEU A 147 -1.35 -3.68 15.12
N GLY A 148 -1.55 -4.40 16.23
CA GLY A 148 -2.10 -3.86 17.47
C GLY A 148 -3.61 -3.63 17.44
N TYR A 149 -4.35 -4.48 16.72
CA TYR A 149 -5.80 -4.53 16.81
C TYR A 149 -6.24 -5.64 17.77
N ASP A 150 -7.24 -5.37 18.61
CA ASP A 150 -7.74 -6.32 19.61
C ASP A 150 -8.45 -7.53 18.99
N SER A 151 -8.83 -7.44 17.72
CA SER A 151 -9.52 -8.52 17.02
C SER A 151 -9.46 -8.40 15.50
N GLN A 152 -9.65 -9.52 14.82
CA GLN A 152 -9.84 -9.58 13.38
C GLN A 152 -11.01 -8.68 12.92
N SER A 153 -12.07 -8.58 13.72
CA SER A 153 -13.26 -7.77 13.40
C SER A 153 -12.93 -6.27 13.41
N ALA A 154 -12.17 -5.80 14.43
CA ALA A 154 -11.74 -4.41 14.54
C ALA A 154 -10.84 -4.03 13.34
N PHE A 155 -9.87 -4.87 13.00
CA PHE A 155 -9.03 -4.70 11.83
C PHE A 155 -9.85 -4.68 10.53
N SER A 156 -10.75 -5.66 10.33
CA SER A 156 -11.57 -5.75 9.12
C SER A 156 -12.50 -4.55 8.95
N ALA A 157 -13.02 -4.00 10.03
CA ALA A 157 -13.83 -2.78 10.02
C ALA A 157 -13.00 -1.55 9.59
N MET A 158 -11.77 -1.41 10.12
CA MET A 158 -10.85 -0.36 9.70
C MET A 158 -10.47 -0.51 8.22
N PHE A 159 -10.09 -1.70 7.79
CA PHE A 159 -9.70 -2.02 6.41
C PHE A 159 -10.83 -1.68 5.43
N ARG A 160 -12.08 -2.14 5.73
CA ARG A 160 -13.24 -1.82 4.90
C ARG A 160 -13.54 -0.32 4.85
N ARG A 161 -13.41 0.40 5.96
CA ARG A 161 -13.62 1.85 6.00
C ARG A 161 -12.63 2.59 5.10
N THR A 162 -11.43 2.08 4.96
CA THR A 162 -10.35 2.74 4.21
C THR A 162 -10.30 2.31 2.75
N LEU A 163 -10.56 1.03 2.45
CA LEU A 163 -10.46 0.45 1.10
C LEU A 163 -11.81 0.11 0.45
N GLY A 164 -12.92 0.32 1.16
CA GLY A 164 -14.27 0.04 0.66
C GLY A 164 -14.68 -1.43 0.72
N VAL A 165 -13.72 -2.36 0.90
CA VAL A 165 -13.94 -3.82 0.91
C VAL A 165 -13.27 -4.48 2.10
N SER A 166 -13.74 -5.68 2.51
CA SER A 166 -13.09 -6.44 3.59
C SER A 166 -11.76 -7.06 3.14
N PRO A 167 -10.83 -7.36 4.07
CA PRO A 167 -9.57 -8.04 3.74
C PRO A 167 -9.78 -9.36 3.01
N SER A 168 -10.73 -10.19 3.47
CA SER A 168 -11.06 -11.47 2.83
C SER A 168 -11.57 -11.30 1.39
N LEU A 169 -12.36 -10.26 1.11
CA LEU A 169 -12.83 -9.98 -0.24
C LEU A 169 -11.71 -9.39 -1.11
N TYR A 170 -10.85 -8.56 -0.53
CA TYR A 170 -9.72 -7.93 -1.24
C TYR A 170 -8.70 -8.98 -1.70
N PHE A 171 -8.30 -9.89 -0.83
CA PHE A 171 -7.34 -10.95 -1.13
C PHE A 171 -8.00 -12.24 -1.67
N GLY A 172 -9.24 -12.57 -1.28
CA GLY A 172 -10.00 -13.73 -1.79
C GLY A 172 -10.33 -13.64 -3.27
N ARG A 173 -10.54 -12.45 -3.82
CA ARG A 173 -10.63 -12.24 -5.28
C ARG A 173 -9.31 -12.58 -6.00
N GLY A 174 -8.18 -12.59 -5.28
CA GLY A 174 -6.89 -13.02 -5.82
C GLY A 174 -6.69 -14.54 -5.78
N ALA A 175 -7.27 -15.23 -4.81
CA ALA A 175 -7.14 -16.68 -4.64
C ALA A 175 -8.07 -17.49 -5.57
N ALA A 176 -9.20 -16.93 -6.00
CA ALA A 176 -10.14 -17.61 -6.91
C ALA A 176 -9.60 -17.80 -8.34
N TYR A 177 -8.40 -17.29 -8.66
CA TYR A 177 -7.70 -17.52 -9.92
C TYR A 177 -6.33 -18.20 -9.69
N GLY A 178 -6.22 -19.00 -8.65
CA GLY A 178 -5.13 -19.95 -8.48
C GLY A 178 -5.11 -20.89 -9.70
N VAL A 179 -4.03 -20.83 -10.45
CA VAL A 179 -3.70 -21.78 -11.50
C VAL A 179 -3.82 -23.17 -10.90
N ALA A 180 -4.76 -23.97 -11.37
CA ALA A 180 -4.67 -25.41 -11.23
C ALA A 180 -3.34 -25.82 -11.89
N GLU A 181 -2.36 -26.18 -11.09
CA GLU A 181 -1.22 -26.96 -11.57
C GLU A 181 -1.82 -28.30 -11.97
N GLY A 182 -2.02 -28.50 -13.26
CA GLY A 182 -2.32 -29.78 -13.86
C GLY A 182 -1.00 -30.57 -13.97
N ASP A 183 -1.11 -31.83 -13.60
CA ASP A 183 -0.15 -32.90 -13.84
C ASP A 183 0.47 -32.86 -15.23
#